data_cdb74fc82ad56bf30c233f48d9e932b0
#
_entry.id   cdb74fc82ad56bf30c233f48d9e932b0
#
_cell.length_a   1.000
_cell.length_b   1.000
_cell.length_c   1.000
_cell.angle_alpha   90.00
_cell.angle_beta   90.00
_cell.angle_gamma   90.00
#
_symmetry.space_group_name_H-M   'P 1'
#
loop_
_entity.id
_entity.type
_entity.pdbx_description
1 polymer ?
#
loop_
_entity_poly.entity_id
_entity_poly.type
_entity_poly.pdbx_seq_one_letter_code
_entity_poly.pdbx_strand_id
1 'polypeptide(L)'
;MKSLIYISYFLLSLTYISFGQTTEIIKPLKENITNSNKTNVSTFLTEKKWNELFPKRYGIGIKDSINNISDFYSFKTFVQVAKLFPSFVAEGNDSIQKRELAAFLANVAQETSGGWKDAPGGYFKWGLYFLEEDSASTTKSYNDTSKKNYPGIEGKYYFGRGPKQLTWNYNYGQFSEAWYGDKDTLLQHPEFLSKDPLLSFASALWFWMTPQFPKPSCHDIIIGKWIPNAMDTIKGRLPGFGATVNVINGGVECNNEIDFQKTKYRYQYYQYFCKYFHISSGDNISCSSQKPFGQ
;
A
#
# COMPACT_ATOMS: atom_id res chain seq x y z
N MET A 1 -82.37 -15.09 -8.19
CA MET A 1 -81.26 -14.64 -9.04
C MET A 1 -80.00 -14.68 -8.22
N LYS A 2 -79.17 -15.71 -8.40
CA LYS A 2 -77.89 -15.88 -7.72
C LYS A 2 -76.74 -15.44 -8.69
N SER A 3 -76.03 -14.39 -8.33
CA SER A 3 -74.85 -13.90 -9.11
C SER A 3 -73.65 -14.69 -8.70
N LEU A 4 -72.99 -15.39 -9.66
CA LEU A 4 -71.69 -16.03 -9.49
C LEU A 4 -70.61 -15.01 -9.75
N ILE A 5 -69.77 -14.82 -8.76
CA ILE A 5 -68.49 -14.03 -8.89
C ILE A 5 -67.37 -15.01 -9.24
N TYR A 6 -66.85 -14.88 -10.43
CA TYR A 6 -65.62 -15.60 -10.86
C TYR A 6 -64.40 -14.85 -10.30
N ILE A 7 -63.68 -15.50 -9.39
CA ILE A 7 -62.37 -15.05 -8.94
C ILE A 7 -61.32 -15.70 -9.84
N SER A 8 -60.67 -14.87 -10.68
CA SER A 8 -59.56 -15.28 -11.54
C SER A 8 -58.28 -15.25 -10.74
N TYR A 9 -57.70 -16.41 -10.45
CA TYR A 9 -56.36 -16.50 -9.86
C TYR A 9 -55.30 -16.25 -10.94
N PHE A 10 -54.60 -15.12 -10.85
CA PHE A 10 -53.41 -14.83 -11.66
C PHE A 10 -52.23 -15.47 -10.93
N LEU A 11 -51.74 -16.60 -11.46
CA LEU A 11 -50.46 -17.19 -11.03
C LEU A 11 -49.30 -16.36 -11.60
N LEU A 12 -48.68 -15.53 -10.76
CA LEU A 12 -47.38 -14.93 -11.07
C LEU A 12 -46.32 -16.02 -10.91
N SER A 13 -45.83 -16.52 -12.01
CA SER A 13 -44.60 -17.34 -12.03
C SER A 13 -43.39 -16.43 -11.78
N LEU A 14 -42.87 -16.45 -10.55
CA LEU A 14 -41.54 -15.88 -10.23
C LEU A 14 -40.48 -16.76 -10.89
N THR A 15 -39.98 -16.33 -12.02
CA THR A 15 -38.71 -16.86 -12.58
C THR A 15 -37.55 -16.37 -11.72
N TYR A 16 -37.02 -17.24 -10.89
CA TYR A 16 -35.74 -17.03 -10.23
C TYR A 16 -34.65 -17.03 -11.30
N ILE A 17 -34.14 -15.84 -11.65
CA ILE A 17 -32.91 -15.72 -12.40
C ILE A 17 -31.77 -15.99 -11.41
N SER A 18 -31.25 -17.20 -11.42
CA SER A 18 -30.01 -17.57 -10.75
C SER A 18 -28.88 -16.86 -11.47
N PHE A 19 -28.39 -15.75 -10.93
CA PHE A 19 -27.08 -15.22 -11.29
C PHE A 19 -26.04 -16.23 -10.78
N GLY A 20 -25.60 -17.10 -11.66
CA GLY A 20 -24.39 -17.89 -11.46
C GLY A 20 -23.22 -16.93 -11.35
N GLN A 21 -22.82 -16.58 -10.13
CA GLN A 21 -21.51 -16.02 -9.87
C GLN A 21 -20.50 -17.13 -10.21
N THR A 22 -19.93 -17.04 -11.41
CA THR A 22 -18.65 -17.70 -11.69
C THR A 22 -17.64 -17.03 -10.77
N THR A 23 -17.30 -17.68 -9.67
CA THR A 23 -16.14 -17.34 -8.87
C THR A 23 -14.94 -17.54 -9.80
N GLU A 24 -14.49 -16.47 -10.47
CA GLU A 24 -13.15 -16.46 -11.07
C GLU A 24 -12.18 -16.81 -9.95
N ILE A 25 -11.53 -17.96 -10.08
CA ILE A 25 -10.43 -18.35 -9.20
C ILE A 25 -9.31 -17.33 -9.46
N ILE A 26 -9.22 -16.31 -8.61
CA ILE A 26 -8.15 -15.32 -8.68
C ILE A 26 -6.86 -16.08 -8.41
N LYS A 27 -6.03 -16.23 -9.44
CA LYS A 27 -4.72 -16.86 -9.29
C LYS A 27 -3.87 -16.07 -8.29
N PRO A 28 -3.20 -16.76 -7.35
CA PRO A 28 -2.28 -16.12 -6.43
C PRO A 28 -1.25 -15.27 -7.18
N LEU A 29 -0.94 -14.08 -6.70
CA LEU A 29 0.04 -13.18 -7.31
C LEU A 29 1.40 -13.86 -7.53
N LYS A 30 1.77 -14.77 -6.64
CA LYS A 30 3.00 -15.57 -6.73
C LYS A 30 3.12 -16.36 -8.04
N GLU A 31 2.02 -16.85 -8.59
CA GLU A 31 2.03 -17.63 -9.84
C GLU A 31 2.34 -16.77 -11.08
N ASN A 32 2.18 -15.46 -10.98
CA ASN A 32 2.42 -14.52 -12.07
C ASN A 32 3.90 -14.09 -12.21
N ILE A 33 4.79 -14.54 -11.32
CA ILE A 33 6.22 -14.13 -11.29
C ILE A 33 6.95 -14.45 -12.61
N THR A 34 6.52 -15.49 -13.33
CA THR A 34 7.12 -15.91 -14.61
C THR A 34 6.62 -15.13 -15.82
N ASN A 35 5.55 -14.34 -15.68
CA ASN A 35 4.99 -13.57 -16.78
C ASN A 35 5.91 -12.39 -17.14
N SER A 36 6.22 -12.26 -18.43
CA SER A 36 7.09 -11.22 -19.00
C SER A 36 6.39 -9.85 -19.16
N ASN A 37 5.50 -9.49 -18.24
CA ASN A 37 4.83 -8.20 -18.29
C ASN A 37 5.86 -7.05 -18.27
N LYS A 38 5.63 -6.06 -19.11
CA LYS A 38 6.43 -4.83 -19.09
C LYS A 38 5.94 -3.94 -17.93
N THR A 39 6.85 -3.15 -17.38
CA THR A 39 6.51 -2.07 -16.43
C THR A 39 7.12 -0.77 -16.88
N ASN A 40 6.38 0.33 -16.76
CA ASN A 40 6.87 1.67 -17.10
C ASN A 40 7.82 2.23 -16.02
N VAL A 41 7.95 1.57 -14.87
CA VAL A 41 8.91 1.97 -13.84
C VAL A 41 10.31 2.15 -14.43
N SER A 42 10.78 1.19 -15.27
CA SER A 42 12.10 1.23 -15.88
C SER A 42 12.27 2.35 -16.95
N THR A 43 11.17 2.96 -17.39
CA THR A 43 11.22 4.12 -18.28
C THR A 43 11.64 5.39 -17.53
N PHE A 44 11.20 5.54 -16.29
CA PHE A 44 11.43 6.74 -15.48
C PHE A 44 12.58 6.57 -14.48
N LEU A 45 12.87 5.34 -14.04
CA LEU A 45 13.82 5.02 -13.00
C LEU A 45 14.80 3.94 -13.48
N THR A 46 16.08 4.21 -13.33
CA THR A 46 17.16 3.25 -13.64
C THR A 46 17.84 2.80 -12.34
N GLU A 47 18.60 1.72 -12.38
CA GLU A 47 19.38 1.27 -11.21
C GLU A 47 20.36 2.35 -10.71
N LYS A 48 21.00 3.10 -11.63
CA LYS A 48 21.83 4.24 -11.26
C LYS A 48 21.04 5.28 -10.45
N LYS A 49 19.85 5.67 -10.93
CA LYS A 49 18.97 6.59 -10.24
C LYS A 49 18.49 6.04 -8.89
N TRP A 50 18.18 4.74 -8.82
CA TRP A 50 17.82 4.07 -7.57
C TRP A 50 18.94 4.18 -6.52
N ASN A 51 20.18 3.92 -6.94
CA ASN A 51 21.35 4.02 -6.07
C ASN A 51 21.60 5.46 -5.58
N GLU A 52 21.31 6.46 -6.41
CA GLU A 52 21.41 7.88 -6.05
C GLU A 52 20.31 8.30 -5.06
N LEU A 53 19.08 7.77 -5.20
CA LEU A 53 17.94 8.08 -4.34
C LEU A 53 18.01 7.37 -2.99
N PHE A 54 18.46 6.12 -2.97
CA PHE A 54 18.47 5.25 -1.78
C PHE A 54 19.87 4.70 -1.45
N PRO A 55 20.89 5.55 -1.27
CA PRO A 55 22.28 5.08 -1.04
C PRO A 55 22.47 4.40 0.32
N LYS A 56 21.52 4.55 1.26
CA LYS A 56 21.55 3.97 2.62
C LYS A 56 20.66 2.75 2.79
N ARG A 57 20.06 2.21 1.71
CA ARG A 57 19.14 1.06 1.74
C ARG A 57 19.76 -0.26 2.24
N TYR A 58 21.08 -0.29 2.41
CA TYR A 58 21.82 -1.42 2.99
C TYR A 58 21.80 -1.45 4.53
N GLY A 59 20.94 -0.74 5.18
CA GLY A 59 20.85 -0.39 6.59
C GLY A 59 21.03 -1.48 7.64
N ILE A 60 20.73 -1.14 8.89
CA ILE A 60 21.08 -1.89 10.12
C ILE A 60 20.30 -3.24 10.27
N GLY A 61 19.38 -3.58 9.43
CA GLY A 61 18.65 -4.86 9.52
C GLY A 61 19.43 -6.10 9.05
N ILE A 62 20.68 -5.96 8.62
CA ILE A 62 21.50 -7.01 7.99
C ILE A 62 22.79 -7.22 8.79
N LYS A 63 22.66 -7.28 10.12
CA LYS A 63 23.83 -7.39 11.02
C LYS A 63 24.60 -8.72 10.91
N ASP A 64 24.06 -9.71 10.25
CA ASP A 64 24.63 -11.08 10.30
C ASP A 64 25.61 -11.40 9.17
N SER A 65 25.96 -10.42 8.32
CA SER A 65 26.96 -10.65 7.30
C SER A 65 27.88 -9.44 7.11
N ILE A 66 28.88 -9.33 7.94
CA ILE A 66 29.98 -8.36 7.79
C ILE A 66 30.63 -8.42 6.38
N ASN A 67 30.37 -9.49 5.61
CA ASN A 67 30.93 -9.72 4.28
C ASN A 67 29.91 -9.91 3.15
N ASN A 68 28.59 -9.87 3.41
CA ASN A 68 27.54 -10.02 2.41
C ASN A 68 26.39 -9.06 2.71
N ILE A 69 26.58 -7.78 2.39
CA ILE A 69 25.52 -6.80 2.42
C ILE A 69 24.56 -7.16 1.29
N SER A 70 23.51 -7.92 1.61
CA SER A 70 22.44 -8.20 0.67
C SER A 70 21.73 -6.89 0.34
N ASP A 71 21.64 -6.55 -0.95
CA ASP A 71 20.78 -5.45 -1.42
C ASP A 71 19.32 -5.86 -1.35
N PHE A 72 18.77 -5.94 -0.13
CA PHE A 72 17.42 -6.40 0.12
C PHE A 72 16.40 -5.57 -0.66
N TYR A 73 16.56 -4.25 -0.68
CA TYR A 73 15.71 -3.34 -1.42
C TYR A 73 16.31 -2.99 -2.80
N SER A 74 16.74 -4.01 -3.57
CA SER A 74 17.37 -3.80 -4.87
C SER A 74 16.38 -3.26 -5.92
N PHE A 75 16.89 -2.45 -6.86
CA PHE A 75 16.12 -2.00 -8.02
C PHE A 75 15.58 -3.16 -8.85
N LYS A 76 16.40 -4.20 -9.04
CA LYS A 76 16.02 -5.42 -9.77
C LYS A 76 14.77 -6.05 -9.17
N THR A 77 14.74 -6.24 -7.84
CA THR A 77 13.60 -6.81 -7.14
C THR A 77 12.37 -5.91 -7.25
N PHE A 78 12.52 -4.59 -7.07
CA PHE A 78 11.41 -3.65 -7.23
C PHE A 78 10.79 -3.72 -8.62
N VAL A 79 11.60 -3.70 -9.69
CA VAL A 79 11.13 -3.83 -11.08
C VAL A 79 10.46 -5.18 -11.33
N GLN A 80 11.01 -6.27 -10.79
CA GLN A 80 10.43 -7.60 -10.91
C GLN A 80 9.02 -7.64 -10.30
N VAL A 81 8.86 -7.08 -9.11
CA VAL A 81 7.55 -7.02 -8.45
C VAL A 81 6.59 -6.07 -9.16
N ALA A 82 7.06 -4.92 -9.64
CA ALA A 82 6.21 -3.98 -10.38
C ALA A 82 5.55 -4.59 -11.62
N LYS A 83 6.18 -5.59 -12.24
CA LYS A 83 5.58 -6.34 -13.36
C LYS A 83 4.35 -7.16 -12.98
N LEU A 84 4.18 -7.49 -11.70
CA LEU A 84 3.01 -8.20 -11.18
C LEU A 84 1.79 -7.29 -11.02
N PHE A 85 2.01 -5.97 -11.09
CA PHE A 85 0.99 -4.94 -10.96
C PHE A 85 0.97 -4.07 -12.23
N PRO A 86 0.41 -4.56 -13.34
CA PRO A 86 0.55 -3.93 -14.66
C PRO A 86 -0.04 -2.52 -14.75
N SER A 87 -1.00 -2.17 -13.90
CA SER A 87 -1.56 -0.81 -13.82
C SER A 87 -0.66 0.17 -13.06
N PHE A 88 0.27 -0.31 -12.23
CA PHE A 88 1.17 0.55 -11.48
C PHE A 88 2.11 1.33 -12.40
N VAL A 89 2.11 2.66 -12.29
CA VAL A 89 2.90 3.56 -13.15
C VAL A 89 2.58 3.38 -14.64
N ALA A 90 1.38 2.94 -14.99
CA ALA A 90 1.00 2.63 -16.37
C ALA A 90 -0.25 3.39 -16.85
N GLU A 91 -0.95 4.06 -15.96
CA GLU A 91 -2.20 4.75 -16.30
C GLU A 91 -2.01 6.27 -16.34
N GLY A 92 -2.82 6.93 -17.19
CA GLY A 92 -2.71 8.37 -17.44
C GLY A 92 -1.51 8.75 -18.31
N ASN A 93 -1.19 10.04 -18.35
CA ASN A 93 -0.03 10.56 -19.07
C ASN A 93 1.27 10.43 -18.26
N ASP A 94 2.40 10.70 -18.88
CA ASP A 94 3.74 10.65 -18.26
C ASP A 94 3.83 11.39 -16.91
N SER A 95 3.16 12.55 -16.80
CA SER A 95 3.18 13.34 -15.57
C SER A 95 2.43 12.64 -14.43
N ILE A 96 1.31 11.96 -14.74
CA ILE A 96 0.53 11.18 -13.77
C ILE A 96 1.32 9.94 -13.35
N GLN A 97 1.90 9.21 -14.30
CA GLN A 97 2.72 8.02 -14.03
C GLN A 97 3.93 8.35 -13.15
N LYS A 98 4.66 9.43 -13.47
CA LYS A 98 5.78 9.93 -12.64
C LYS A 98 5.31 10.38 -11.27
N ARG A 99 4.11 10.98 -11.18
CA ARG A 99 3.52 11.39 -9.91
C ARG A 99 3.17 10.20 -9.03
N GLU A 100 2.63 9.14 -9.62
CA GLU A 100 2.37 7.89 -8.88
C GLU A 100 3.67 7.27 -8.36
N LEU A 101 4.69 7.19 -9.21
CA LEU A 101 6.01 6.70 -8.79
C LEU A 101 6.59 7.55 -7.66
N ALA A 102 6.56 8.88 -7.78
CA ALA A 102 7.03 9.80 -6.74
C ALA A 102 6.27 9.63 -5.42
N ALA A 103 4.94 9.47 -5.49
CA ALA A 103 4.10 9.29 -4.32
C ALA A 103 4.36 7.94 -3.62
N PHE A 104 4.50 6.87 -4.39
CA PHE A 104 4.88 5.55 -3.84
C PHE A 104 6.24 5.61 -3.16
N LEU A 105 7.27 6.14 -3.85
CA LEU A 105 8.62 6.23 -3.32
C LEU A 105 8.70 7.10 -2.06
N ALA A 106 7.94 8.20 -2.01
CA ALA A 106 7.88 9.06 -0.81
C ALA A 106 7.30 8.32 0.40
N ASN A 107 6.25 7.55 0.18
CA ASN A 107 5.63 6.77 1.26
C ASN A 107 6.58 5.68 1.77
N VAL A 108 7.18 4.88 0.89
CA VAL A 108 8.10 3.82 1.34
C VAL A 108 9.39 4.38 1.95
N ALA A 109 9.88 5.54 1.50
CA ALA A 109 11.03 6.21 2.11
C ALA A 109 10.72 6.64 3.55
N GLN A 110 9.56 7.23 3.78
CA GLN A 110 9.13 7.66 5.11
C GLN A 110 8.86 6.48 6.05
N GLU A 111 8.22 5.42 5.57
CA GLU A 111 7.92 4.23 6.39
C GLU A 111 9.18 3.51 6.87
N THR A 112 10.26 3.56 6.11
CA THR A 112 11.47 2.76 6.38
C THR A 112 12.60 3.51 7.08
N SER A 113 12.48 4.79 7.35
CA SER A 113 13.30 5.57 8.27
C SER A 113 12.81 7.01 8.40
N GLY A 114 12.40 7.61 7.29
CA GLY A 114 12.02 9.01 7.21
C GLY A 114 13.18 10.01 7.30
N GLY A 115 14.41 9.56 7.50
CA GLY A 115 15.55 10.44 7.76
C GLY A 115 15.36 11.30 9.02
N TRP A 116 16.27 12.21 9.27
CA TRP A 116 16.21 13.21 10.36
C TRP A 116 17.01 14.46 9.97
N LYS A 117 16.83 15.55 10.72
CA LYS A 117 17.34 16.87 10.36
C LYS A 117 18.86 16.86 10.02
N ASP A 118 19.64 16.17 10.85
CA ASP A 118 21.10 16.17 10.77
C ASP A 118 21.62 14.80 10.24
N ALA A 119 20.83 14.12 9.42
CA ALA A 119 21.17 12.81 8.86
C ALA A 119 22.44 12.89 7.99
N PRO A 120 23.45 12.02 8.19
CA PRO A 120 24.66 12.02 7.38
C PRO A 120 24.38 11.84 5.89
N GLY A 121 24.89 12.74 5.05
CA GLY A 121 24.65 12.75 3.61
C GLY A 121 23.34 13.38 3.19
N GLY A 122 22.60 13.95 4.14
CA GLY A 122 21.34 14.65 3.92
C GLY A 122 20.13 13.78 4.19
N TYR A 123 19.06 14.45 4.53
CA TYR A 123 17.79 13.93 4.97
C TYR A 123 17.18 12.89 4.01
N PHE A 124 17.15 13.17 2.70
CA PHE A 124 16.48 12.32 1.72
C PHE A 124 17.27 11.08 1.26
N LYS A 125 18.38 10.76 1.90
CA LYS A 125 19.25 9.62 1.53
C LYS A 125 18.98 8.35 2.34
N TRP A 126 18.05 8.41 3.30
CA TRP A 126 17.83 7.35 4.29
C TRP A 126 16.54 6.53 4.06
N GLY A 127 15.87 6.71 2.93
CA GLY A 127 14.76 5.83 2.56
C GLY A 127 15.20 4.40 2.31
N LEU A 128 14.28 3.45 2.49
CA LEU A 128 14.50 2.00 2.35
C LEU A 128 15.62 1.47 3.27
N TYR A 129 15.71 2.01 4.48
CA TYR A 129 16.76 1.67 5.44
C TYR A 129 16.38 0.49 6.35
N PHE A 130 15.21 0.58 7.04
CA PHE A 130 14.74 -0.45 7.95
C PHE A 130 13.92 -1.52 7.23
N LEU A 131 14.15 -2.79 7.57
CA LEU A 131 13.37 -3.93 7.08
C LEU A 131 12.11 -4.15 7.93
N GLU A 132 12.18 -3.83 9.21
CA GLU A 132 11.10 -3.97 10.17
C GLU A 132 11.19 -2.90 11.26
N GLU A 133 10.09 -2.71 11.98
CA GLU A 133 9.98 -1.81 13.12
C GLU A 133 11.00 -2.21 14.21
N ASP A 134 11.58 -1.22 14.90
CA ASP A 134 12.61 -1.46 15.90
C ASP A 134 12.09 -2.36 17.03
N SER A 135 12.94 -3.28 17.47
CA SER A 135 12.66 -4.27 18.50
C SER A 135 12.16 -3.68 19.83
N ALA A 136 12.48 -2.43 20.14
CA ALA A 136 11.97 -1.73 21.32
C ALA A 136 10.45 -1.50 21.26
N SER A 137 9.86 -1.42 20.07
CA SER A 137 8.42 -1.27 19.84
C SER A 137 7.69 -2.61 19.69
N THR A 138 8.41 -3.73 19.68
CA THR A 138 7.88 -5.08 19.40
C THR A 138 7.07 -5.72 20.53
N THR A 139 6.89 -5.06 21.68
CA THR A 139 6.01 -5.54 22.76
C THR A 139 4.54 -5.54 22.38
N LYS A 140 4.14 -4.74 21.38
CA LYS A 140 2.76 -4.68 20.88
C LYS A 140 2.54 -5.77 19.85
N SER A 141 1.55 -6.63 20.06
CA SER A 141 1.24 -7.73 19.15
C SER A 141 0.67 -7.28 17.81
N TYR A 142 0.07 -6.09 17.74
CA TYR A 142 -0.68 -5.60 16.58
C TYR A 142 -1.74 -6.62 16.12
N ASN A 143 -2.43 -7.22 17.08
CA ASN A 143 -3.51 -8.17 16.85
C ASN A 143 -4.86 -7.51 17.14
N ASP A 144 -5.63 -7.24 16.09
CA ASP A 144 -7.02 -6.79 16.18
C ASP A 144 -7.96 -8.01 16.23
N THR A 145 -8.42 -8.35 17.42
CA THR A 145 -9.30 -9.51 17.65
C THR A 145 -10.72 -9.34 17.09
N SER A 146 -11.09 -8.11 16.66
CA SER A 146 -12.37 -7.86 15.99
C SER A 146 -12.37 -8.40 14.54
N LYS A 147 -11.21 -8.59 13.93
CA LYS A 147 -11.02 -9.06 12.55
C LYS A 147 -11.08 -10.59 12.46
N LYS A 148 -12.26 -11.15 12.64
CA LYS A 148 -12.51 -12.60 12.75
C LYS A 148 -12.05 -13.43 11.55
N ASN A 149 -12.03 -12.84 10.34
CA ASN A 149 -11.56 -13.53 9.12
C ASN A 149 -10.04 -13.76 9.11
N TYR A 150 -9.29 -12.94 9.84
CA TYR A 150 -7.83 -12.98 9.91
C TYR A 150 -7.37 -12.97 11.37
N PRO A 151 -7.69 -14.01 12.16
CA PRO A 151 -7.35 -14.05 13.57
C PRO A 151 -5.84 -14.12 13.74
N GLY A 152 -5.28 -13.25 14.59
CA GLY A 152 -3.86 -13.35 14.93
C GLY A 152 -3.57 -14.59 15.74
N ILE A 153 -2.37 -15.12 15.59
CA ILE A 153 -1.89 -16.33 16.28
C ILE A 153 -1.16 -15.93 17.56
N GLU A 154 -1.39 -16.65 18.62
CA GLU A 154 -0.72 -16.43 19.90
C GLU A 154 0.81 -16.51 19.75
N GLY A 155 1.52 -15.57 20.37
CA GLY A 155 2.97 -15.47 20.26
C GLY A 155 3.50 -14.90 18.96
N LYS A 156 2.63 -14.54 18.00
CA LYS A 156 3.03 -13.85 16.77
C LYS A 156 2.78 -12.34 16.87
N TYR A 157 3.67 -11.57 16.23
CA TYR A 157 3.67 -10.12 16.26
C TYR A 157 3.57 -9.58 14.83
N TYR A 158 2.57 -8.74 14.58
CA TYR A 158 2.26 -8.19 13.25
C TYR A 158 2.64 -6.72 13.15
N PHE A 159 3.81 -6.38 13.70
CA PHE A 159 4.39 -5.04 13.60
C PHE A 159 4.87 -4.74 12.17
N GLY A 160 5.24 -3.49 11.90
CA GLY A 160 5.61 -3.01 10.59
C GLY A 160 6.79 -3.74 9.98
N ARG A 161 6.62 -4.32 8.76
CA ARG A 161 7.67 -4.97 7.99
C ARG A 161 7.60 -4.57 6.51
N GLY A 162 8.76 -4.58 5.88
CA GLY A 162 8.90 -4.27 4.46
C GLY A 162 8.82 -2.77 4.14
N PRO A 163 8.85 -2.39 2.83
CA PRO A 163 8.97 -0.98 2.43
C PRO A 163 7.78 -0.13 2.85
N LYS A 164 6.61 -0.74 3.04
CA LYS A 164 5.37 -0.08 3.46
C LYS A 164 5.12 -0.19 4.96
N GLN A 165 5.98 -0.91 5.71
CA GLN A 165 5.76 -1.23 7.12
C GLN A 165 4.36 -1.81 7.33
N LEU A 166 4.06 -2.90 6.59
CA LEU A 166 2.77 -3.61 6.70
C LEU A 166 2.54 -4.03 8.15
N THR A 167 1.44 -3.59 8.75
CA THR A 167 1.14 -3.76 10.18
C THR A 167 -0.27 -4.33 10.35
N TRP A 168 -0.54 -5.01 11.45
CA TRP A 168 -1.78 -5.64 11.87
C TRP A 168 -2.06 -7.01 11.23
N ASN A 169 -2.53 -7.94 12.05
CA ASN A 169 -2.89 -9.29 11.64
C ASN A 169 -3.76 -9.36 10.38
N TYR A 170 -4.79 -8.53 10.30
CA TYR A 170 -5.69 -8.53 9.14
C TYR A 170 -5.02 -8.10 7.84
N ASN A 171 -4.05 -7.19 7.86
CA ASN A 171 -3.30 -6.82 6.66
C ASN A 171 -2.34 -7.94 6.23
N TYR A 172 -1.70 -8.61 7.21
CA TYR A 172 -0.88 -9.78 6.93
C TYR A 172 -1.70 -10.91 6.32
N GLY A 173 -2.87 -11.21 6.90
CA GLY A 173 -3.76 -12.26 6.39
C GLY A 173 -4.32 -11.95 5.00
N GLN A 174 -4.78 -10.71 4.75
CA GLN A 174 -5.27 -10.29 3.43
C GLN A 174 -4.17 -10.35 2.35
N PHE A 175 -2.97 -9.88 2.68
CA PHE A 175 -1.85 -9.98 1.74
C PHE A 175 -1.42 -11.44 1.53
N SER A 176 -1.42 -12.25 2.58
CA SER A 176 -1.15 -13.69 2.47
C SER A 176 -2.10 -14.38 1.50
N GLU A 177 -3.39 -14.10 1.64
CA GLU A 177 -4.43 -14.64 0.75
C GLU A 177 -4.21 -14.18 -0.71
N ALA A 178 -3.91 -12.91 -0.93
CA ALA A 178 -3.63 -12.39 -2.27
C ALA A 178 -2.36 -12.99 -2.89
N TRP A 179 -1.33 -13.26 -2.08
CA TRP A 179 -0.03 -13.72 -2.55
C TRP A 179 0.04 -15.24 -2.71
N TYR A 180 -0.43 -15.98 -1.71
CA TYR A 180 -0.32 -17.44 -1.65
C TYR A 180 -1.63 -18.16 -2.02
N GLY A 181 -2.77 -17.45 -2.07
CA GLY A 181 -4.10 -18.08 -2.09
C GLY A 181 -4.50 -18.68 -0.73
N ASP A 182 -3.72 -18.38 0.31
CA ASP A 182 -3.89 -18.87 1.67
C ASP A 182 -3.64 -17.73 2.67
N LYS A 183 -4.61 -17.45 3.53
CA LYS A 183 -4.53 -16.37 4.52
C LYS A 183 -3.56 -16.67 5.67
N ASP A 184 -3.32 -17.96 5.96
CA ASP A 184 -2.67 -18.37 7.19
C ASP A 184 -1.15 -18.36 7.12
N THR A 185 -0.56 -18.43 5.92
CA THR A 185 0.90 -18.46 5.73
C THR A 185 1.59 -17.27 6.44
N LEU A 186 1.17 -16.04 6.20
CA LEU A 186 1.79 -14.87 6.85
C LEU A 186 1.24 -14.59 8.25
N LEU A 187 0.11 -15.17 8.63
CA LEU A 187 -0.31 -15.17 10.03
C LEU A 187 0.58 -16.07 10.87
N GLN A 188 1.02 -17.20 10.32
CA GLN A 188 1.96 -18.12 10.97
C GLN A 188 3.42 -17.65 10.90
N HIS A 189 3.80 -17.00 9.79
CA HIS A 189 5.18 -16.61 9.48
C HIS A 189 5.28 -15.12 9.08
N PRO A 190 4.92 -14.18 9.98
CA PRO A 190 4.98 -12.75 9.66
C PRO A 190 6.39 -12.25 9.34
N GLU A 191 7.42 -12.94 9.85
CA GLU A 191 8.83 -12.64 9.61
C GLU A 191 9.28 -12.84 8.16
N PHE A 192 8.51 -13.54 7.31
CA PHE A 192 8.84 -13.69 5.89
C PHE A 192 8.92 -12.35 5.16
N LEU A 193 8.14 -11.34 5.60
CA LEU A 193 8.18 -10.01 5.01
C LEU A 193 9.51 -9.27 5.21
N SER A 194 10.28 -9.61 6.23
CA SER A 194 11.61 -9.03 6.47
C SER A 194 12.76 -9.95 5.99
N LYS A 195 12.44 -11.15 5.47
CA LYS A 195 13.42 -12.13 5.01
C LYS A 195 13.42 -12.32 3.49
N ASP A 196 12.28 -12.14 2.82
CA ASP A 196 12.12 -12.28 1.38
C ASP A 196 11.93 -10.90 0.72
N PRO A 197 12.92 -10.39 -0.03
CA PRO A 197 12.84 -9.06 -0.64
C PRO A 197 11.72 -8.94 -1.69
N LEU A 198 11.40 -10.04 -2.41
CA LEU A 198 10.35 -10.04 -3.41
C LEU A 198 8.96 -9.95 -2.74
N LEU A 199 8.72 -10.79 -1.71
CA LEU A 199 7.52 -10.74 -0.90
C LEU A 199 7.34 -9.38 -0.22
N SER A 200 8.44 -8.82 0.27
CA SER A 200 8.49 -7.53 0.93
C SER A 200 8.00 -6.39 0.02
N PHE A 201 8.56 -6.27 -1.19
CA PHE A 201 8.08 -5.29 -2.17
C PHE A 201 6.66 -5.58 -2.67
N ALA A 202 6.30 -6.85 -2.82
CA ALA A 202 4.95 -7.24 -3.23
C ALA A 202 3.90 -6.80 -2.21
N SER A 203 4.18 -6.87 -0.91
CA SER A 203 3.29 -6.37 0.13
C SER A 203 3.03 -4.86 0.01
N ALA A 204 4.07 -4.09 -0.32
CA ALA A 204 3.97 -2.65 -0.49
C ALA A 204 3.14 -2.27 -1.72
N LEU A 205 3.39 -2.91 -2.87
CA LEU A 205 2.63 -2.67 -4.09
C LEU A 205 1.19 -3.18 -3.98
N TRP A 206 0.97 -4.34 -3.37
CA TRP A 206 -0.37 -4.82 -3.09
C TRP A 206 -1.17 -3.81 -2.26
N PHE A 207 -0.60 -3.31 -1.17
CA PHE A 207 -1.27 -2.31 -0.33
C PHE A 207 -1.56 -1.01 -1.11
N TRP A 208 -0.65 -0.57 -1.97
CA TRP A 208 -0.80 0.61 -2.80
C TRP A 208 -1.93 0.48 -3.82
N MET A 209 -2.04 -0.69 -4.44
CA MET A 209 -2.97 -0.97 -5.54
C MET A 209 -4.34 -1.47 -5.09
N THR A 210 -4.47 -1.91 -3.82
CA THR A 210 -5.69 -2.58 -3.33
C THR A 210 -6.53 -1.65 -2.47
N PRO A 211 -7.79 -1.36 -2.84
CA PRO A 211 -8.70 -0.63 -1.98
C PRO A 211 -9.06 -1.48 -0.75
N GLN A 212 -9.18 -0.84 0.41
CA GLN A 212 -9.59 -1.47 1.66
C GLN A 212 -10.75 -0.68 2.26
N PHE A 213 -11.98 -1.04 1.87
CA PHE A 213 -13.17 -0.29 2.29
C PHE A 213 -13.13 0.12 3.77
N PRO A 214 -13.43 1.39 4.11
CA PRO A 214 -13.89 2.48 3.24
C PRO A 214 -12.76 3.28 2.55
N LYS A 215 -11.53 2.81 2.56
CA LYS A 215 -10.37 3.47 1.95
C LYS A 215 -10.26 3.10 0.48
N PRO A 216 -10.11 4.08 -0.44
CA PRO A 216 -9.72 3.81 -1.83
C PRO A 216 -8.28 3.29 -1.90
N SER A 217 -7.87 2.76 -3.05
CA SER A 217 -6.44 2.48 -3.28
C SER A 217 -5.65 3.79 -3.42
N CYS A 218 -4.38 3.78 -3.02
CA CYS A 218 -3.50 4.92 -3.27
C CYS A 218 -3.31 5.17 -4.77
N HIS A 219 -3.30 4.10 -5.56
CA HIS A 219 -3.28 4.15 -7.03
C HIS A 219 -4.44 4.98 -7.58
N ASP A 220 -5.69 4.59 -7.26
CA ASP A 220 -6.89 5.27 -7.77
C ASP A 220 -6.94 6.76 -7.38
N ILE A 221 -6.43 7.10 -6.20
CA ILE A 221 -6.32 8.49 -5.76
C ILE A 221 -5.39 9.29 -6.71
N ILE A 222 -4.19 8.76 -6.96
CA ILE A 222 -3.17 9.51 -7.71
C ILE A 222 -3.49 9.61 -9.20
N ILE A 223 -4.07 8.57 -9.78
CA ILE A 223 -4.44 8.58 -11.20
C ILE A 223 -5.78 9.28 -11.48
N GLY A 224 -6.50 9.70 -10.43
CA GLY A 224 -7.78 10.41 -10.55
C GLY A 224 -9.00 9.53 -10.78
N LYS A 225 -8.90 8.22 -10.58
CA LYS A 225 -10.05 7.30 -10.64
C LYS A 225 -10.94 7.39 -9.39
N TRP A 226 -10.35 7.66 -8.23
CA TRP A 226 -11.14 7.88 -7.02
C TRP A 226 -11.81 9.23 -7.04
N ILE A 227 -13.13 9.23 -6.97
CA ILE A 227 -13.96 10.44 -6.88
C ILE A 227 -14.52 10.54 -5.47
N PRO A 228 -14.19 11.60 -4.72
CA PRO A 228 -14.72 11.83 -3.37
C PRO A 228 -16.24 11.90 -3.39
N ASN A 229 -16.90 11.22 -2.48
CA ASN A 229 -18.32 11.41 -2.22
C ASN A 229 -18.56 12.69 -1.37
N ALA A 230 -19.83 13.03 -1.14
CA ALA A 230 -20.19 14.20 -0.34
C ALA A 230 -19.57 14.18 1.06
N MET A 231 -19.51 13.00 1.70
CA MET A 231 -18.92 12.84 3.04
C MET A 231 -17.41 13.00 3.02
N ASP A 232 -16.73 12.51 1.97
CA ASP A 232 -15.29 12.72 1.81
C ASP A 232 -14.97 14.21 1.67
N THR A 233 -15.76 14.93 0.89
CA THR A 233 -15.62 16.39 0.70
C THR A 233 -15.82 17.13 2.02
N ILE A 234 -16.87 16.83 2.79
CA ILE A 234 -17.13 17.42 4.10
C ILE A 234 -15.97 17.16 5.07
N LYS A 235 -15.33 15.98 4.98
CA LYS A 235 -14.21 15.59 5.81
C LYS A 235 -12.84 16.04 5.26
N GLY A 236 -12.84 16.90 4.23
CA GLY A 236 -11.64 17.47 3.63
C GLY A 236 -10.79 16.48 2.83
N ARG A 237 -11.31 15.27 2.52
CA ARG A 237 -10.61 14.24 1.76
C ARG A 237 -10.70 14.51 0.28
N LEU A 238 -9.68 15.13 -0.28
CA LEU A 238 -9.60 15.49 -1.69
C LEU A 238 -8.47 14.69 -2.37
N PRO A 239 -8.62 14.37 -3.69
CA PRO A 239 -7.58 13.67 -4.44
C PRO A 239 -6.24 14.41 -4.39
N GLY A 240 -5.17 13.66 -4.17
CA GLY A 240 -3.82 14.18 -4.08
C GLY A 240 -2.95 13.35 -3.14
N PHE A 241 -1.70 13.72 -2.98
CA PHE A 241 -0.75 12.97 -2.14
C PHE A 241 -1.23 12.85 -0.68
N GLY A 242 -1.84 13.91 -0.14
CA GLY A 242 -2.38 13.90 1.23
C GLY A 242 -3.41 12.80 1.47
N ALA A 243 -4.26 12.48 0.48
CA ALA A 243 -5.20 11.37 0.62
C ALA A 243 -4.51 10.00 0.64
N THR A 244 -3.38 9.82 -0.04
CA THR A 244 -2.58 8.57 0.08
C THR A 244 -1.98 8.43 1.48
N VAL A 245 -1.53 9.51 2.09
CA VAL A 245 -1.07 9.53 3.48
C VAL A 245 -2.22 9.13 4.42
N ASN A 246 -3.41 9.64 4.17
CA ASN A 246 -4.62 9.31 4.93
C ASN A 246 -5.00 7.82 4.80
N VAL A 247 -4.89 7.24 3.62
CA VAL A 247 -5.09 5.79 3.43
C VAL A 247 -4.09 5.00 4.26
N ILE A 248 -2.83 5.40 4.23
CA ILE A 248 -1.71 4.67 4.82
C ILE A 248 -1.71 4.78 6.35
N ASN A 249 -1.74 5.98 6.88
CA ASN A 249 -1.56 6.24 8.31
C ASN A 249 -2.43 7.39 8.83
N GLY A 250 -3.62 7.59 8.25
CA GLY A 250 -4.49 8.73 8.53
C GLY A 250 -4.86 8.90 10.00
N GLY A 251 -5.06 7.80 10.72
CA GLY A 251 -5.40 7.83 12.15
C GLY A 251 -4.31 8.45 13.03
N VAL A 252 -3.06 8.48 12.57
CA VAL A 252 -1.91 9.05 13.29
C VAL A 252 -1.48 10.39 12.70
N GLU A 253 -1.45 10.49 11.35
CA GLU A 253 -0.82 11.61 10.66
C GLU A 253 -1.78 12.71 10.19
N CYS A 254 -3.07 12.39 10.02
CA CYS A 254 -4.04 13.34 9.46
C CYS A 254 -4.91 13.97 10.55
N ASN A 255 -5.32 15.23 10.34
CA ASN A 255 -6.11 16.00 11.32
C ASN A 255 -5.52 15.98 12.73
N ASN A 256 -4.19 15.90 12.82
CA ASN A 256 -3.48 15.77 14.08
C ASN A 256 -2.30 16.76 14.11
N GLU A 257 -2.36 17.74 14.99
CA GLU A 257 -1.29 18.74 15.13
C GLU A 257 -0.03 18.16 15.79
N ILE A 258 -0.17 17.08 16.55
CA ILE A 258 0.92 16.53 17.41
C ILE A 258 2.01 15.86 16.56
N ASP A 259 1.64 15.17 15.47
CA ASP A 259 2.61 14.46 14.62
C ASP A 259 2.96 15.21 13.31
N PHE A 260 2.73 16.52 13.30
CA PHE A 260 2.99 17.38 12.12
C PHE A 260 4.40 17.20 11.54
N GLN A 261 5.42 16.93 12.36
CA GLN A 261 6.79 16.77 11.88
C GLN A 261 6.99 15.52 11.01
N LYS A 262 6.44 14.36 11.41
CA LYS A 262 6.53 13.13 10.63
C LYS A 262 5.81 13.27 9.30
N THR A 263 4.60 13.84 9.34
CA THR A 263 3.79 14.13 8.17
C THR A 263 4.47 15.14 7.24
N LYS A 264 5.10 16.18 7.81
CA LYS A 264 5.90 17.16 7.06
C LYS A 264 7.04 16.49 6.30
N TYR A 265 7.73 15.54 6.90
CA TYR A 265 8.81 14.82 6.25
C TYR A 265 8.32 13.96 5.07
N ARG A 266 7.15 13.32 5.20
CA ARG A 266 6.52 12.57 4.10
C ARG A 266 6.22 13.48 2.91
N TYR A 267 5.66 14.68 3.13
CA TYR A 267 5.43 15.67 2.07
C TYR A 267 6.72 16.16 1.43
N GLN A 268 7.76 16.40 2.22
CA GLN A 268 9.06 16.82 1.71
C GLN A 268 9.71 15.74 0.85
N TYR A 269 9.60 14.45 1.20
CA TYR A 269 10.01 13.35 0.32
C TYR A 269 9.25 13.37 -1.00
N TYR A 270 7.93 13.55 -0.93
CA TYR A 270 7.13 13.62 -2.14
C TYR A 270 7.55 14.77 -3.06
N GLN A 271 7.71 15.97 -2.52
CA GLN A 271 8.20 17.14 -3.26
C GLN A 271 9.63 16.91 -3.82
N TYR A 272 10.49 16.26 -3.04
CA TYR A 272 11.83 15.90 -3.49
C TYR A 272 11.80 14.95 -4.70
N PHE A 273 10.97 13.91 -4.66
CA PHE A 273 10.84 13.00 -5.81
C PHE A 273 10.14 13.65 -7.00
N CYS A 274 9.12 14.48 -6.80
CA CYS A 274 8.50 15.24 -7.87
C CYS A 274 9.52 16.14 -8.58
N LYS A 275 10.35 16.86 -7.81
CA LYS A 275 11.45 17.67 -8.36
C LYS A 275 12.44 16.79 -9.13
N TYR A 276 12.80 15.62 -8.60
CA TYR A 276 13.71 14.69 -9.25
C TYR A 276 13.18 14.20 -10.61
N PHE A 277 11.89 13.94 -10.71
CA PHE A 277 11.22 13.53 -11.96
C PHE A 277 10.79 14.71 -12.85
N HIS A 278 11.10 15.96 -12.46
CA HIS A 278 10.75 17.19 -13.20
C HIS A 278 9.24 17.33 -13.44
N ILE A 279 8.42 17.10 -12.41
CA ILE A 279 6.97 17.22 -12.42
C ILE A 279 6.47 18.09 -11.27
N SER A 280 5.26 18.65 -11.44
CA SER A 280 4.53 19.30 -10.35
C SER A 280 4.04 18.27 -9.34
N SER A 281 4.09 18.61 -8.05
CA SER A 281 3.49 17.80 -6.98
C SER A 281 1.95 17.76 -7.04
N GLY A 282 1.33 18.65 -7.83
CA GLY A 282 -0.12 18.81 -7.86
C GLY A 282 -0.67 19.43 -6.58
N ASP A 283 -1.99 19.39 -6.45
CA ASP A 283 -2.73 19.94 -5.32
C ASP A 283 -2.89 18.92 -4.19
N ASN A 284 -3.42 19.36 -3.04
CA ASN A 284 -3.79 18.53 -1.89
C ASN A 284 -2.67 17.59 -1.42
N ILE A 285 -1.43 18.10 -1.36
CA ILE A 285 -0.27 17.29 -0.93
C ILE A 285 -0.29 16.96 0.56
N SER A 286 -1.09 17.68 1.36
CA SER A 286 -1.20 17.53 2.81
C SER A 286 -2.52 16.87 3.21
N CYS A 287 -2.50 16.09 4.29
CA CYS A 287 -3.71 15.60 4.95
C CYS A 287 -3.99 16.28 6.30
N SER A 288 -3.35 17.41 6.58
CA SER A 288 -3.49 18.11 7.87
C SER A 288 -4.94 18.53 8.20
N SER A 289 -5.75 18.82 7.18
CA SER A 289 -7.17 19.15 7.31
C SER A 289 -8.12 17.99 7.03
N GLN A 290 -7.60 16.80 6.70
CA GLN A 290 -8.42 15.63 6.35
C GLN A 290 -8.74 14.82 7.59
N LYS A 291 -10.00 14.52 7.85
CA LYS A 291 -10.35 13.49 8.85
C LYS A 291 -9.98 12.10 8.33
N PRO A 292 -9.47 11.21 9.20
CA PRO A 292 -9.11 9.84 8.80
C PRO A 292 -10.25 9.10 8.11
N PHE A 293 -9.92 8.22 7.16
CA PHE A 293 -10.89 7.29 6.60
C PHE A 293 -11.43 6.36 7.70
N GLY A 294 -12.73 6.06 7.64
CA GLY A 294 -13.39 5.23 8.65
C GLY A 294 -13.90 5.97 9.89
N GLN A 295 -13.68 7.30 9.94
CA GLN A 295 -14.21 8.18 10.98
C GLN A 295 -15.30 9.10 10.46
#